data_dead2f58b683d9db0488626076e4e7a0
#
_entry.id   dead2f58b683d9db0488626076e4e7a0
#
_cell.length_a   1.000
_cell.length_b   1.000
_cell.length_c   1.000
_cell.angle_alpha   90.00
_cell.angle_beta   90.00
_cell.angle_gamma   90.00
#
_symmetry.space_group_name_H-M   'P 1'
#
loop_
_entity.id
_entity.type
_entity.pdbx_description
1 polymer ?
#
loop_
_entity_poly.entity_id
_entity_poly.type
_entity_poly.pdbx_seq_one_letter_code
_entity_poly.pdbx_strand_id
1 'polypeptide(L)'
;MALSDVPLSLLDRANTRDGSTEAEDLARVVERAERAEELGYHRFWVAEHHAVPGIAGSAPAVLMAALAARTRRLRIGSGGIMLPNHQPLVVAEQAATLEALHPGRIDLGVGRSLGFTAAVRDALRTGKEAADRFGDDLAELLAHLSGAAPVTARPRNHAATPVFVLATGAGVETAARAGLAVVLGGPAIFREGPGGGAAVLERYRAQFRPSSWWPEPYAVVSANVAVARTRAAARELLLPEARALAASRTRGEFPPLAPARPAEPDGLTARERALVQETLTSSVHGTAPDVRDQLERLLARTGADELLVTGGAHDLDAQADSDRRLAALFTTRPA
;
A
#
# COMPACT_ATOMS: atom_id res chain seq x y z
N MET A 1 0.73 17.61 -16.12
CA MET A 1 -0.33 17.17 -15.17
C MET A 1 -0.01 17.84 -13.84
N ALA A 2 -0.90 18.66 -13.32
CA ALA A 2 -0.68 19.28 -12.02
C ALA A 2 -0.96 18.23 -10.92
N LEU A 3 -0.30 18.36 -9.75
CA LEU A 3 -0.58 17.44 -8.63
C LEU A 3 -2.04 17.48 -8.18
N SER A 4 -2.70 18.64 -8.33
CA SER A 4 -4.14 18.80 -8.02
C SER A 4 -5.07 17.95 -8.88
N ASP A 5 -4.60 17.44 -10.00
CA ASP A 5 -5.39 16.62 -10.92
C ASP A 5 -5.25 15.12 -10.62
N VAL A 6 -4.36 14.77 -9.68
CA VAL A 6 -4.03 13.37 -9.32
C VAL A 6 -4.63 13.02 -7.97
N PRO A 7 -5.43 11.98 -7.84
CA PRO A 7 -5.88 11.47 -6.55
C PRO A 7 -4.69 11.10 -5.64
N LEU A 8 -4.77 11.53 -4.38
CA LEU A 8 -3.78 11.23 -3.36
C LEU A 8 -4.37 10.26 -2.34
N SER A 9 -3.72 9.13 -2.13
CA SER A 9 -4.16 8.05 -1.25
C SER A 9 -3.10 7.64 -0.25
N LEU A 10 -3.49 7.05 0.88
CA LEU A 10 -2.60 6.51 1.91
C LEU A 10 -2.72 4.99 2.02
N LEU A 11 -1.59 4.34 2.26
CA LEU A 11 -1.49 2.95 2.69
C LEU A 11 -0.77 2.90 4.04
N ASP A 12 -1.44 2.39 5.07
CA ASP A 12 -0.87 2.15 6.39
C ASP A 12 -0.65 0.65 6.62
N ARG A 13 0.54 0.27 7.04
CA ARG A 13 0.87 -1.13 7.37
C ARG A 13 0.54 -1.51 8.80
N ALA A 14 0.01 -0.58 9.59
CA ALA A 14 -0.16 -0.72 11.04
C ALA A 14 1.18 -1.05 11.72
N ASN A 15 2.21 -0.23 11.46
CA ASN A 15 3.52 -0.42 12.08
C ASN A 15 3.41 -0.30 13.59
N THR A 16 4.09 -1.23 14.30
CA THR A 16 4.33 -1.12 15.74
C THR A 16 5.52 -0.23 16.03
N ARG A 17 5.58 0.33 17.23
CA ARG A 17 6.61 1.29 17.65
C ARG A 17 7.21 0.91 19.00
N ASP A 18 8.49 1.14 19.17
CA ASP A 18 9.11 1.03 20.48
C ASP A 18 8.43 1.97 21.48
N GLY A 19 8.05 1.43 22.62
CA GLY A 19 7.39 2.18 23.68
C GLY A 19 5.86 2.29 23.55
N SER A 20 5.24 1.65 22.55
CA SER A 20 3.79 1.50 22.47
C SER A 20 3.36 0.04 22.45
N THR A 21 2.09 -0.21 22.73
CA THR A 21 1.46 -1.51 22.57
C THR A 21 0.86 -1.65 21.17
N GLU A 22 0.73 -2.88 20.66
CA GLU A 22 0.07 -3.16 19.38
C GLU A 22 -1.38 -2.62 19.34
N ALA A 23 -2.08 -2.65 20.48
CA ALA A 23 -3.44 -2.12 20.57
C ALA A 23 -3.47 -0.59 20.38
N GLU A 24 -2.53 0.13 20.98
CA GLU A 24 -2.37 1.56 20.76
C GLU A 24 -2.01 1.87 19.31
N ASP A 25 -1.11 1.09 18.71
CA ASP A 25 -0.70 1.31 17.32
C ASP A 25 -1.87 1.04 16.35
N LEU A 26 -2.71 0.02 16.59
CA LEU A 26 -3.93 -0.20 15.82
C LEU A 26 -4.95 0.95 15.98
N ALA A 27 -5.12 1.48 17.20
CA ALA A 27 -6.01 2.63 17.42
C ALA A 27 -5.53 3.87 16.63
N ARG A 28 -4.22 4.09 16.54
CA ARG A 28 -3.60 5.19 15.77
C ARG A 28 -3.81 5.07 14.26
N VAL A 29 -3.92 3.84 13.72
CA VAL A 29 -4.30 3.63 12.31
C VAL A 29 -5.71 4.19 12.06
N VAL A 30 -6.65 3.93 12.99
CA VAL A 30 -8.02 4.47 12.90
C VAL A 30 -8.02 5.99 12.94
N GLU A 31 -7.31 6.58 13.90
CA GLU A 31 -7.17 8.04 14.00
C GLU A 31 -6.51 8.66 12.75
N ARG A 32 -5.52 7.97 12.15
CA ARG A 32 -4.88 8.44 10.92
C ARG A 32 -5.86 8.43 9.75
N ALA A 33 -6.74 7.44 9.66
CA ALA A 33 -7.76 7.39 8.61
C ALA A 33 -8.80 8.52 8.77
N GLU A 34 -9.22 8.85 10.00
CA GLU A 34 -10.09 9.98 10.27
C GLU A 34 -9.43 11.30 9.82
N ARG A 35 -8.16 11.52 10.18
CA ARG A 35 -7.39 12.69 9.71
C ARG A 35 -7.21 12.72 8.20
N ALA A 36 -6.99 11.56 7.57
CA ALA A 36 -6.87 11.46 6.11
C ALA A 36 -8.17 11.90 5.41
N GLU A 37 -9.34 11.54 5.95
CA GLU A 37 -10.63 12.02 5.46
C GLU A 37 -10.75 13.55 5.57
N GLU A 38 -10.37 14.12 6.72
CA GLU A 38 -10.39 15.57 6.94
C GLU A 38 -9.47 16.33 5.99
N LEU A 39 -8.30 15.74 5.68
CA LEU A 39 -7.32 16.30 4.76
C LEU A 39 -7.65 16.11 3.28
N GLY A 40 -8.74 15.37 2.97
CA GLY A 40 -9.18 15.16 1.60
C GLY A 40 -8.44 14.09 0.83
N TYR A 41 -7.80 13.13 1.50
CA TYR A 41 -7.27 11.95 0.82
C TYR A 41 -8.39 11.16 0.14
N HIS A 42 -8.07 10.58 -1.01
CA HIS A 42 -9.04 9.84 -1.81
C HIS A 42 -9.32 8.44 -1.23
N ARG A 43 -8.26 7.74 -0.78
CA ARG A 43 -8.35 6.39 -0.21
C ARG A 43 -7.46 6.24 1.01
N PHE A 44 -7.85 5.32 1.89
CA PHE A 44 -7.00 4.83 2.97
C PHE A 44 -7.02 3.31 2.96
N TRP A 45 -5.88 2.70 2.71
CA TRP A 45 -5.73 1.26 2.64
C TRP A 45 -4.89 0.71 3.79
N VAL A 46 -5.13 -0.55 4.13
CA VAL A 46 -4.34 -1.29 5.11
C VAL A 46 -3.78 -2.55 4.50
N ALA A 47 -2.56 -2.94 4.94
CA ALA A 47 -1.87 -4.10 4.41
C ALA A 47 -2.07 -5.33 5.30
N GLU A 48 -1.73 -6.52 4.76
CA GLU A 48 -1.73 -7.79 5.48
C GLU A 48 -0.30 -8.26 5.73
N HIS A 49 0.03 -8.54 7.00
CA HIS A 49 1.29 -9.16 7.39
C HIS A 49 1.05 -10.08 8.59
N HIS A 50 1.63 -11.27 8.56
CA HIS A 50 1.43 -12.28 9.61
C HIS A 50 2.68 -12.50 10.44
N ALA A 51 2.53 -12.46 11.77
CA ALA A 51 3.59 -12.72 12.75
C ALA A 51 4.87 -11.89 12.53
N VAL A 52 4.70 -10.63 12.16
CA VAL A 52 5.80 -9.66 11.96
C VAL A 52 5.85 -8.75 13.18
N PRO A 53 6.91 -8.76 14.01
CA PRO A 53 6.95 -7.98 15.25
C PRO A 53 6.72 -6.48 15.07
N GLY A 54 7.18 -5.93 13.97
CA GLY A 54 7.04 -4.51 13.63
C GLY A 54 5.71 -4.13 12.94
N ILE A 55 4.73 -5.04 12.84
CA ILE A 55 3.45 -4.79 12.14
C ILE A 55 2.31 -5.49 12.86
N ALA A 56 1.31 -4.76 13.32
CA ALA A 56 0.09 -5.28 13.95
C ALA A 56 -1.03 -5.60 12.94
N GLY A 57 -0.88 -5.21 11.68
CA GLY A 57 -1.89 -5.37 10.62
C GLY A 57 -1.92 -6.77 10.02
N SER A 58 -2.58 -7.73 10.67
CA SER A 58 -2.68 -9.11 10.20
C SER A 58 -4.04 -9.49 9.60
N ALA A 59 -5.09 -8.70 9.85
CA ALA A 59 -6.46 -8.98 9.43
C ALA A 59 -7.09 -7.77 8.73
N PRO A 60 -6.74 -7.54 7.45
CA PRO A 60 -7.16 -6.32 6.73
C PRO A 60 -8.69 -6.15 6.70
N ALA A 61 -9.48 -7.19 6.46
CA ALA A 61 -10.93 -7.07 6.42
C ALA A 61 -11.54 -6.59 7.76
N VAL A 62 -10.98 -7.03 8.89
CA VAL A 62 -11.40 -6.57 10.24
C VAL A 62 -11.04 -5.10 10.45
N LEU A 63 -9.82 -4.72 10.07
CA LEU A 63 -9.36 -3.34 10.22
C LEU A 63 -10.13 -2.41 9.27
N MET A 64 -10.38 -2.82 8.03
CA MET A 64 -11.21 -2.09 7.07
C MET A 64 -12.62 -1.82 7.63
N ALA A 65 -13.25 -2.78 8.30
CA ALA A 65 -14.56 -2.59 8.93
C ALA A 65 -14.51 -1.50 10.01
N ALA A 66 -13.46 -1.51 10.85
CA ALA A 66 -13.26 -0.49 11.88
C ALA A 66 -13.05 0.91 11.27
N LEU A 67 -12.23 1.02 10.24
CA LEU A 67 -11.96 2.27 9.52
C LEU A 67 -13.21 2.82 8.83
N ALA A 68 -13.94 1.96 8.12
CA ALA A 68 -15.14 2.35 7.39
C ALA A 68 -16.28 2.82 8.31
N ALA A 69 -16.38 2.26 9.53
CA ALA A 69 -17.32 2.70 10.55
C ALA A 69 -16.98 4.07 11.16
N ARG A 70 -15.70 4.46 11.13
CA ARG A 70 -15.22 5.75 11.69
C ARG A 70 -15.12 6.87 10.65
N THR A 71 -15.21 6.55 9.37
CA THR A 71 -15.14 7.49 8.24
C THR A 71 -16.47 7.51 7.48
N ARG A 72 -16.70 8.53 6.65
CA ARG A 72 -17.97 8.71 5.94
C ARG A 72 -17.84 8.80 4.42
N ARG A 73 -16.74 9.35 3.91
CA ARG A 73 -16.50 9.61 2.48
C ARG A 73 -15.26 8.90 1.96
N LEU A 74 -14.26 8.75 2.83
CA LEU A 74 -12.98 8.11 2.49
C LEU A 74 -13.22 6.69 1.97
N ARG A 75 -12.60 6.35 0.85
CA ARG A 75 -12.60 4.97 0.37
C ARG A 75 -11.64 4.15 1.22
N ILE A 76 -12.10 3.00 1.67
CA ILE A 76 -11.32 2.10 2.54
C ILE A 76 -11.00 0.84 1.77
N GLY A 77 -9.74 0.37 1.86
CA GLY A 77 -9.34 -0.81 1.12
C GLY A 77 -8.19 -1.59 1.71
N SER A 78 -7.86 -2.66 1.05
CA SER A 78 -6.66 -3.48 1.34
C SER A 78 -5.54 -3.16 0.36
N GLY A 79 -4.30 -3.12 0.88
CA GLY A 79 -3.13 -2.82 0.07
C GLY A 79 -1.93 -3.72 0.36
N GLY A 80 -2.12 -5.05 0.25
CA GLY A 80 -3.23 -5.88 -0.22
C GLY A 80 -3.40 -7.12 0.62
N ILE A 81 -4.53 -7.78 0.37
CA ILE A 81 -4.72 -9.14 0.87
C ILE A 81 -3.70 -10.07 0.19
N MET A 82 -3.04 -10.89 0.99
CA MET A 82 -2.11 -11.91 0.50
C MET A 82 -2.91 -13.11 0.00
N LEU A 83 -3.52 -12.98 -1.19
CA LEU A 83 -4.53 -13.91 -1.72
C LEU A 83 -4.13 -15.40 -1.63
N PRO A 84 -2.85 -15.79 -1.87
CA PRO A 84 -2.46 -17.20 -1.72
C PRO A 84 -2.62 -17.80 -0.32
N ASN A 85 -2.83 -16.99 0.73
CA ASN A 85 -3.07 -17.47 2.09
C ASN A 85 -4.55 -17.69 2.38
N HIS A 86 -5.44 -17.40 1.43
CA HIS A 86 -6.88 -17.38 1.64
C HIS A 86 -7.62 -18.24 0.61
N GLN A 87 -8.84 -18.63 0.95
CA GLN A 87 -9.80 -19.18 -0.01
C GLN A 87 -10.47 -18.00 -0.75
N PRO A 88 -10.48 -17.97 -2.10
CA PRO A 88 -11.08 -16.87 -2.87
C PRO A 88 -12.54 -16.57 -2.52
N LEU A 89 -13.34 -17.59 -2.21
CA LEU A 89 -14.73 -17.42 -1.73
C LEU A 89 -14.79 -16.58 -0.44
N VAL A 90 -13.93 -16.88 0.54
CA VAL A 90 -13.93 -16.17 1.83
C VAL A 90 -13.56 -14.69 1.63
N VAL A 91 -12.55 -14.40 0.77
CA VAL A 91 -12.16 -13.03 0.44
C VAL A 91 -13.30 -12.30 -0.27
N ALA A 92 -13.99 -12.96 -1.21
CA ALA A 92 -15.14 -12.39 -1.91
C ALA A 92 -16.27 -12.05 -0.93
N GLU A 93 -16.60 -12.92 0.01
CA GLU A 93 -17.64 -12.70 1.01
C GLU A 93 -17.29 -11.59 2.02
N GLN A 94 -16.02 -11.49 2.42
CA GLN A 94 -15.53 -10.37 3.24
C GLN A 94 -15.68 -9.03 2.51
N ALA A 95 -15.24 -8.96 1.26
CA ALA A 95 -15.36 -7.75 0.43
C ALA A 95 -16.84 -7.38 0.20
N ALA A 96 -17.68 -8.37 -0.11
CA ALA A 96 -19.11 -8.17 -0.33
C ALA A 96 -19.83 -7.71 0.95
N THR A 97 -19.44 -8.23 2.11
CA THR A 97 -19.98 -7.81 3.40
C THR A 97 -19.62 -6.35 3.71
N LEU A 98 -18.36 -5.98 3.50
CA LEU A 98 -17.90 -4.61 3.67
C LEU A 98 -18.61 -3.64 2.71
N GLU A 99 -18.75 -4.01 1.45
CA GLU A 99 -19.44 -3.19 0.44
C GLU A 99 -20.94 -3.03 0.77
N ALA A 100 -21.60 -4.09 1.28
CA ALA A 100 -22.99 -4.02 1.70
C ALA A 100 -23.21 -3.09 2.92
N LEU A 101 -22.25 -3.05 3.84
CA LEU A 101 -22.27 -2.18 5.01
C LEU A 101 -21.88 -0.72 4.68
N HIS A 102 -21.00 -0.53 3.69
CA HIS A 102 -20.42 0.75 3.32
C HIS A 102 -20.43 0.96 1.78
N PRO A 103 -21.61 1.05 1.16
CA PRO A 103 -21.75 1.06 -0.30
C PRO A 103 -20.90 2.10 -1.01
N GLY A 104 -20.19 1.68 -2.06
CA GLY A 104 -19.39 2.54 -2.92
C GLY A 104 -18.05 3.00 -2.30
N ARG A 105 -17.69 2.53 -1.10
CA ARG A 105 -16.49 2.98 -0.40
C ARG A 105 -15.40 1.91 -0.23
N ILE A 106 -15.61 0.70 -0.69
CA ILE A 106 -14.68 -0.41 -0.46
C ILE A 106 -13.82 -0.65 -1.71
N ASP A 107 -12.53 -0.86 -1.49
CA ASP A 107 -11.55 -1.27 -2.50
C ASP A 107 -10.91 -2.59 -2.09
N LEU A 108 -10.76 -3.52 -3.03
CA LEU A 108 -10.12 -4.80 -2.80
C LEU A 108 -8.76 -4.86 -3.52
N GLY A 109 -7.69 -4.57 -2.81
CA GLY A 109 -6.33 -4.79 -3.31
C GLY A 109 -5.83 -6.17 -2.92
N VAL A 110 -5.30 -6.92 -3.88
CA VAL A 110 -4.77 -8.27 -3.67
C VAL A 110 -3.33 -8.39 -4.18
N GLY A 111 -2.53 -9.23 -3.54
CA GLY A 111 -1.15 -9.50 -3.91
C GLY A 111 -0.81 -10.98 -3.84
N ARG A 112 0.29 -11.38 -4.51
CA ARG A 112 0.79 -12.76 -4.55
C ARG A 112 1.80 -13.12 -3.44
N SER A 113 2.04 -12.21 -2.51
CA SER A 113 3.01 -12.42 -1.43
C SER A 113 2.57 -13.56 -0.51
N LEU A 114 3.58 -14.20 0.12
CA LEU A 114 3.41 -15.29 1.09
C LEU A 114 3.96 -14.83 2.45
N GLY A 115 3.63 -15.57 3.51
CA GLY A 115 4.24 -15.38 4.82
C GLY A 115 5.77 -15.40 4.76
N PHE A 116 6.42 -14.51 5.50
CA PHE A 116 7.87 -14.27 5.42
C PHE A 116 8.72 -15.49 5.77
N THR A 117 8.32 -16.24 6.82
CA THR A 117 9.09 -17.39 7.30
C THR A 117 8.38 -18.71 6.98
N ALA A 118 9.12 -19.82 7.02
CA ALA A 118 8.54 -21.15 6.85
C ALA A 118 7.51 -21.43 7.95
N ALA A 119 7.82 -21.10 9.21
CA ALA A 119 6.92 -21.32 10.35
C ALA A 119 5.57 -20.55 10.18
N VAL A 120 5.60 -19.34 9.66
CA VAL A 120 4.38 -18.56 9.36
C VAL A 120 3.57 -19.23 8.24
N ARG A 121 4.24 -19.68 7.16
CA ARG A 121 3.55 -20.39 6.07
C ARG A 121 2.94 -21.70 6.53
N ASP A 122 3.65 -22.46 7.38
CA ASP A 122 3.14 -23.71 7.97
C ASP A 122 1.91 -23.44 8.84
N ALA A 123 1.94 -22.38 9.67
CA ALA A 123 0.79 -21.98 10.48
C ALA A 123 -0.42 -21.54 9.62
N LEU A 124 -0.16 -20.90 8.47
CA LEU A 124 -1.18 -20.53 7.48
C LEU A 124 -1.58 -21.70 6.57
N ARG A 125 -0.92 -22.88 6.70
CA ARG A 125 -1.12 -24.06 5.84
C ARG A 125 -0.90 -23.77 4.36
N THR A 126 0.06 -22.88 4.03
CA THR A 126 0.32 -22.38 2.69
C THR A 126 1.78 -22.62 2.31
N GLY A 127 2.03 -23.42 1.28
CA GLY A 127 3.36 -23.69 0.75
C GLY A 127 3.82 -22.58 -0.21
N LYS A 128 5.10 -22.62 -0.61
CA LYS A 128 5.66 -21.63 -1.54
C LYS A 128 5.00 -21.66 -2.93
N GLU A 129 4.52 -22.83 -3.34
CA GLU A 129 3.83 -23.07 -4.61
C GLU A 129 2.47 -22.33 -4.70
N ALA A 130 1.88 -21.92 -3.59
CA ALA A 130 0.63 -21.17 -3.60
C ALA A 130 0.75 -19.84 -4.35
N ALA A 131 1.94 -19.21 -4.35
CA ALA A 131 2.18 -18.00 -5.13
C ALA A 131 2.07 -18.23 -6.65
N ASP A 132 2.29 -19.46 -7.13
CA ASP A 132 2.21 -19.80 -8.55
C ASP A 132 0.75 -19.93 -9.02
N ARG A 133 -0.17 -20.22 -8.09
CA ARG A 133 -1.62 -20.29 -8.34
C ARG A 133 -2.32 -18.94 -8.27
N PHE A 134 -1.61 -17.85 -7.97
CA PHE A 134 -2.21 -16.53 -7.81
C PHE A 134 -3.12 -16.12 -8.97
N GLY A 135 -2.80 -16.47 -10.21
CA GLY A 135 -3.63 -16.17 -11.37
C GLY A 135 -4.98 -16.90 -11.35
N ASP A 136 -4.97 -18.17 -10.95
CA ASP A 136 -6.17 -19.01 -10.84
C ASP A 136 -7.03 -18.55 -9.64
N ASP A 137 -6.41 -18.31 -8.49
CA ASP A 137 -7.08 -17.80 -7.28
C ASP A 137 -7.73 -16.42 -7.54
N LEU A 138 -7.06 -15.57 -8.33
CA LEU A 138 -7.62 -14.27 -8.75
C LEU A 138 -8.82 -14.47 -9.67
N ALA A 139 -8.75 -15.37 -10.64
CA ALA A 139 -9.88 -15.64 -11.54
C ALA A 139 -11.08 -16.20 -10.76
N GLU A 140 -10.85 -17.09 -9.80
CA GLU A 140 -11.88 -17.62 -8.90
C GLU A 140 -12.51 -16.52 -8.03
N LEU A 141 -11.68 -15.64 -7.44
CA LEU A 141 -12.14 -14.48 -6.69
C LEU A 141 -13.08 -13.59 -7.52
N LEU A 142 -12.68 -13.26 -8.76
CA LEU A 142 -13.48 -12.45 -9.68
C LEU A 142 -14.80 -13.16 -10.06
N ALA A 143 -14.76 -14.47 -10.25
CA ALA A 143 -15.97 -15.26 -10.53
C ALA A 143 -16.94 -15.23 -9.33
N HIS A 144 -16.47 -15.31 -8.11
CA HIS A 144 -17.31 -15.16 -6.91
C HIS A 144 -17.90 -13.75 -6.78
N LEU A 145 -17.08 -12.70 -6.98
CA LEU A 145 -17.52 -11.30 -6.89
C LEU A 145 -18.56 -10.95 -7.98
N SER A 146 -18.41 -11.49 -9.19
CA SER A 146 -19.36 -11.26 -10.30
C SER A 146 -20.61 -12.14 -10.23
N GLY A 147 -20.57 -13.21 -9.43
CA GLY A 147 -21.63 -14.22 -9.37
C GLY A 147 -21.58 -15.27 -10.50
N ALA A 148 -20.45 -15.34 -11.23
CA ALA A 148 -20.23 -16.35 -12.27
C ALA A 148 -19.72 -17.69 -11.75
N ALA A 149 -19.30 -17.75 -10.48
CA ALA A 149 -18.83 -19.00 -9.85
C ALA A 149 -20.01 -19.97 -9.58
N PRO A 150 -19.74 -21.31 -9.56
CA PRO A 150 -20.77 -22.30 -9.23
C PRO A 150 -21.38 -22.10 -7.84
N VAL A 151 -20.58 -21.64 -6.88
CA VAL A 151 -21.02 -21.27 -5.53
C VAL A 151 -21.21 -19.76 -5.45
N THR A 152 -22.40 -19.32 -5.07
CA THR A 152 -22.71 -17.89 -4.95
C THR A 152 -22.20 -17.33 -3.62
N ALA A 153 -21.24 -16.40 -3.70
CA ALA A 153 -20.81 -15.62 -2.54
C ALA A 153 -21.96 -14.75 -1.97
N ARG A 154 -22.00 -14.60 -0.67
CA ARG A 154 -23.03 -13.82 0.04
C ARG A 154 -22.40 -12.79 1.01
N PRO A 155 -23.00 -11.56 1.07
CA PRO A 155 -24.07 -11.02 0.23
C PRO A 155 -23.62 -10.90 -1.24
N ARG A 156 -24.57 -10.74 -2.19
CA ARG A 156 -24.19 -10.58 -3.61
C ARG A 156 -23.54 -9.22 -3.83
N ASN A 157 -22.36 -9.23 -4.40
CA ASN A 157 -21.58 -8.01 -4.68
C ASN A 157 -21.89 -7.38 -6.05
N HIS A 158 -22.24 -8.21 -7.05
CA HIS A 158 -22.47 -7.78 -8.45
C HIS A 158 -21.30 -7.01 -9.07
N ALA A 159 -20.06 -7.36 -8.70
CA ALA A 159 -18.83 -6.68 -9.12
C ALA A 159 -18.76 -5.18 -8.74
N ALA A 160 -19.46 -4.79 -7.67
CA ALA A 160 -19.48 -3.40 -7.22
C ALA A 160 -18.16 -2.93 -6.58
N THR A 161 -17.40 -3.85 -5.97
CA THR A 161 -16.13 -3.53 -5.32
C THR A 161 -14.99 -3.45 -6.34
N PRO A 162 -14.32 -2.30 -6.55
CA PRO A 162 -13.15 -2.20 -7.40
C PRO A 162 -12.02 -3.13 -6.93
N VAL A 163 -11.42 -3.85 -7.87
CA VAL A 163 -10.30 -4.78 -7.60
C VAL A 163 -8.99 -4.22 -8.16
N PHE A 164 -7.94 -4.29 -7.34
CA PHE A 164 -6.58 -3.84 -7.65
C PHE A 164 -5.59 -4.97 -7.45
N VAL A 165 -4.60 -5.07 -8.32
CA VAL A 165 -3.49 -6.02 -8.18
C VAL A 165 -2.23 -5.27 -7.76
N LEU A 166 -1.66 -5.63 -6.60
CA LEU A 166 -0.38 -5.09 -6.16
C LEU A 166 0.75 -5.88 -6.82
N ALA A 167 1.63 -5.16 -7.52
CA ALA A 167 2.70 -5.76 -8.30
C ALA A 167 4.03 -5.03 -8.14
N THR A 168 5.13 -5.75 -8.26
CA THR A 168 6.50 -5.19 -8.27
C THR A 168 7.23 -5.46 -9.59
N GLY A 169 6.54 -6.02 -10.60
CA GLY A 169 7.15 -6.41 -11.88
C GLY A 169 6.19 -7.23 -12.74
N ALA A 170 6.47 -8.52 -12.97
CA ALA A 170 5.66 -9.39 -13.83
C ALA A 170 4.18 -9.52 -13.45
N GLY A 171 3.81 -9.22 -12.21
CA GLY A 171 2.41 -9.19 -11.76
C GLY A 171 1.52 -8.17 -12.51
N VAL A 172 2.11 -7.16 -13.14
CA VAL A 172 1.35 -6.18 -13.94
C VAL A 172 0.67 -6.83 -15.16
N GLU A 173 1.26 -7.87 -15.72
CA GLU A 173 0.68 -8.60 -16.85
C GLU A 173 -0.55 -9.42 -16.43
N THR A 174 -0.55 -9.94 -15.20
CA THR A 174 -1.73 -10.62 -14.64
C THR A 174 -2.87 -9.62 -14.46
N ALA A 175 -2.60 -8.43 -13.89
CA ALA A 175 -3.58 -7.36 -13.77
C ALA A 175 -4.14 -6.95 -15.15
N ALA A 176 -3.26 -6.71 -16.13
CA ALA A 176 -3.65 -6.29 -17.47
C ALA A 176 -4.57 -7.31 -18.17
N ARG A 177 -4.20 -8.61 -18.13
CA ARG A 177 -5.01 -9.68 -18.74
C ARG A 177 -6.35 -9.88 -18.04
N ALA A 178 -6.41 -9.67 -16.73
CA ALA A 178 -7.64 -9.75 -15.93
C ALA A 178 -8.50 -8.48 -16.05
N GLY A 179 -8.03 -7.42 -16.72
CA GLY A 179 -8.74 -6.14 -16.82
C GLY A 179 -8.89 -5.42 -15.49
N LEU A 180 -7.83 -5.43 -14.66
CA LEU A 180 -7.84 -4.86 -13.32
C LEU A 180 -6.86 -3.70 -13.20
N ALA A 181 -7.15 -2.77 -12.30
CA ALA A 181 -6.23 -1.72 -11.90
C ALA A 181 -4.95 -2.32 -11.28
N VAL A 182 -3.82 -1.65 -11.49
CA VAL A 182 -2.52 -2.09 -10.94
C VAL A 182 -1.96 -1.08 -9.97
N VAL A 183 -1.36 -1.56 -8.88
CA VAL A 183 -0.55 -0.76 -7.97
C VAL A 183 0.90 -1.19 -8.11
N LEU A 184 1.73 -0.32 -8.67
CA LEU A 184 3.16 -0.55 -8.83
C LEU A 184 3.93 0.17 -7.73
N GLY A 185 4.69 -0.57 -6.94
CA GLY A 185 5.50 -0.04 -5.85
C GLY A 185 6.96 -0.52 -5.86
N GLY A 186 7.71 -0.07 -4.87
CA GLY A 186 9.10 -0.45 -4.65
C GLY A 186 10.10 0.33 -5.51
N PRO A 187 11.40 0.01 -5.42
CA PRO A 187 12.47 0.79 -6.06
C PRO A 187 12.37 0.90 -7.59
N ALA A 188 11.64 -0.02 -8.23
CA ALA A 188 11.47 -0.03 -9.68
C ALA A 188 10.83 1.25 -10.22
N ILE A 189 9.90 1.87 -9.47
CA ILE A 189 9.23 3.10 -9.92
C ILE A 189 10.19 4.28 -10.10
N PHE A 190 11.35 4.25 -9.43
CA PHE A 190 12.37 5.30 -9.51
C PHE A 190 13.46 5.02 -10.55
N ARG A 191 13.50 3.80 -11.11
CA ARG A 191 14.50 3.39 -12.11
C ARG A 191 14.05 3.79 -13.51
N GLU A 192 15.04 3.98 -14.36
CA GLU A 192 14.89 4.16 -15.81
C GLU A 192 15.18 2.85 -16.57
N GLY A 193 14.85 2.83 -17.86
CA GLY A 193 15.11 1.68 -18.72
C GLY A 193 14.04 0.57 -18.64
N PRO A 194 14.28 -0.60 -19.27
CA PRO A 194 13.26 -1.64 -19.51
C PRO A 194 12.63 -2.25 -18.26
N GLY A 195 13.32 -2.22 -17.12
CA GLY A 195 12.83 -2.68 -15.81
C GLY A 195 12.32 -1.55 -14.91
N GLY A 196 12.33 -0.31 -15.38
CA GLY A 196 11.86 0.84 -14.63
C GLY A 196 10.33 0.98 -14.65
N GLY A 197 9.81 1.77 -13.72
CA GLY A 197 8.37 1.91 -13.52
C GLY A 197 7.61 2.36 -14.77
N ALA A 198 8.17 3.30 -15.54
CA ALA A 198 7.57 3.77 -16.79
C ALA A 198 7.36 2.61 -17.79
N ALA A 199 8.42 1.87 -18.08
CA ALA A 199 8.35 0.74 -19.02
C ALA A 199 7.44 -0.40 -18.53
N VAL A 200 7.39 -0.63 -17.21
CA VAL A 200 6.49 -1.62 -16.60
C VAL A 200 5.03 -1.21 -16.79
N LEU A 201 4.69 0.05 -16.52
CA LEU A 201 3.32 0.57 -16.69
C LEU A 201 2.92 0.72 -18.16
N GLU A 202 3.85 1.00 -19.06
CA GLU A 202 3.61 0.98 -20.50
C GLU A 202 3.21 -0.42 -20.97
N ARG A 203 3.93 -1.48 -20.54
CA ARG A 203 3.54 -2.87 -20.83
C ARG A 203 2.17 -3.23 -20.25
N TYR A 204 1.86 -2.76 -19.04
CA TYR A 204 0.55 -2.95 -18.44
C TYR A 204 -0.55 -2.36 -19.36
N ARG A 205 -0.40 -1.09 -19.77
CA ARG A 205 -1.38 -0.42 -20.64
C ARG A 205 -1.51 -1.10 -22.00
N ALA A 206 -0.40 -1.51 -22.61
CA ALA A 206 -0.37 -2.18 -23.91
C ALA A 206 -1.06 -3.55 -23.91
N GLN A 207 -1.10 -4.24 -22.78
CA GLN A 207 -1.68 -5.58 -22.63
C GLN A 207 -3.06 -5.56 -21.93
N PHE A 208 -3.54 -4.38 -21.53
CA PHE A 208 -4.78 -4.25 -20.78
C PHE A 208 -5.99 -4.70 -21.61
N ARG A 209 -6.86 -5.46 -20.97
CA ARG A 209 -8.13 -5.93 -21.54
C ARG A 209 -9.28 -5.34 -20.72
N PRO A 210 -10.16 -4.52 -21.31
CA PRO A 210 -11.30 -3.97 -20.60
C PRO A 210 -12.15 -5.03 -19.92
N SER A 211 -12.64 -4.73 -18.71
CA SER A 211 -13.51 -5.61 -17.94
C SER A 211 -14.67 -4.82 -17.32
N SER A 212 -15.58 -5.53 -16.63
CA SER A 212 -16.66 -4.90 -15.86
C SER A 212 -16.15 -4.10 -14.64
N TRP A 213 -14.94 -4.39 -14.16
CA TRP A 213 -14.32 -3.63 -13.06
C TRP A 213 -13.66 -2.35 -13.55
N TRP A 214 -12.99 -2.43 -14.70
CA TRP A 214 -12.24 -1.30 -15.25
C TRP A 214 -12.39 -1.27 -16.77
N PRO A 215 -13.08 -0.25 -17.33
CA PRO A 215 -13.21 -0.10 -18.78
C PRO A 215 -11.91 0.35 -19.45
N GLU A 216 -11.02 0.99 -18.70
CA GLU A 216 -9.73 1.50 -19.13
C GLU A 216 -8.63 1.13 -18.13
N PRO A 217 -7.35 1.09 -18.54
CA PRO A 217 -6.25 0.81 -17.62
C PRO A 217 -6.13 1.91 -16.57
N TYR A 218 -6.04 1.51 -15.30
CA TYR A 218 -5.82 2.41 -14.17
C TYR A 218 -4.58 2.01 -13.41
N ALA A 219 -3.58 2.90 -13.38
CA ALA A 219 -2.27 2.63 -12.78
C ALA A 219 -2.02 3.53 -11.56
N VAL A 220 -1.82 2.92 -10.42
CA VAL A 220 -1.43 3.58 -9.16
C VAL A 220 0.06 3.38 -8.94
N VAL A 221 0.81 4.43 -8.62
CA VAL A 221 2.18 4.28 -8.11
C VAL A 221 2.20 4.42 -6.60
N SER A 222 2.93 3.51 -5.95
CA SER A 222 3.08 3.50 -4.49
C SER A 222 4.50 3.89 -4.09
N ALA A 223 4.65 4.94 -3.29
CA ALA A 223 5.93 5.48 -2.85
C ALA A 223 5.94 5.85 -1.37
N ASN A 224 7.09 5.68 -0.70
CA ASN A 224 7.31 6.31 0.60
C ASN A 224 7.51 7.81 0.40
N VAL A 225 6.72 8.62 1.11
CA VAL A 225 6.79 10.08 1.01
C VAL A 225 6.88 10.70 2.40
N ALA A 226 7.81 11.64 2.58
CA ALA A 226 7.91 12.45 3.79
C ALA A 226 8.13 13.94 3.48
N VAL A 227 7.25 14.79 4.01
CA VAL A 227 7.32 16.25 3.84
C VAL A 227 7.56 16.90 5.20
N ALA A 228 8.63 17.69 5.32
CA ALA A 228 8.92 18.41 6.56
C ALA A 228 9.38 19.85 6.29
N ARG A 229 9.65 20.61 7.35
CA ARG A 229 10.17 21.97 7.23
C ARG A 229 11.59 22.03 6.67
N THR A 230 12.36 20.97 6.88
CA THR A 230 13.74 20.83 6.39
C THR A 230 13.95 19.46 5.78
N ARG A 231 14.94 19.34 4.88
CA ARG A 231 15.35 18.05 4.29
C ARG A 231 15.82 17.05 5.32
N ALA A 232 16.52 17.53 6.37
CA ALA A 232 16.98 16.70 7.46
C ALA A 232 15.81 16.07 8.23
N ALA A 233 14.81 16.87 8.64
CA ALA A 233 13.64 16.37 9.35
C ALA A 233 12.80 15.40 8.50
N ALA A 234 12.66 15.66 7.19
CA ALA A 234 11.98 14.74 6.29
C ALA A 234 12.71 13.39 6.16
N ARG A 235 14.04 13.43 6.12
CA ARG A 235 14.88 12.22 6.12
C ARG A 235 14.76 11.45 7.44
N GLU A 236 14.74 12.14 8.57
CA GLU A 236 14.58 11.55 9.91
C GLU A 236 13.25 10.79 10.04
N LEU A 237 12.17 11.29 9.45
CA LEU A 237 10.88 10.58 9.42
C LEU A 237 10.95 9.21 8.75
N LEU A 238 11.77 9.04 7.72
CA LEU A 238 11.91 7.79 6.98
C LEU A 238 12.89 6.80 7.61
N LEU A 239 13.80 7.27 8.49
CA LEU A 239 14.85 6.43 9.06
C LEU A 239 14.35 5.22 9.85
N PRO A 240 13.32 5.32 10.72
CA PRO A 240 12.81 4.18 11.48
C PRO A 240 12.42 3.01 10.59
N GLU A 241 11.62 3.25 9.57
CA GLU A 241 11.20 2.20 8.65
C GLU A 241 12.34 1.70 7.75
N ALA A 242 13.21 2.58 7.28
CA ALA A 242 14.38 2.19 6.49
C ALA A 242 15.31 1.26 7.26
N ARG A 243 15.49 1.50 8.57
CA ARG A 243 16.26 0.62 9.48
C ARG A 243 15.56 -0.72 9.69
N ALA A 244 14.24 -0.72 9.92
CA ALA A 244 13.45 -1.93 10.07
C ALA A 244 13.48 -2.80 8.79
N LEU A 245 13.38 -2.18 7.61
CA LEU A 245 13.54 -2.87 6.31
C LEU A 245 14.94 -3.44 6.13
N ALA A 246 16.00 -2.72 6.53
CA ALA A 246 17.36 -3.23 6.47
C ALA A 246 17.53 -4.43 7.39
N ALA A 247 16.99 -4.37 8.62
CA ALA A 247 16.97 -5.50 9.55
C ALA A 247 16.23 -6.71 8.98
N SER A 248 15.08 -6.50 8.37
CA SER A 248 14.31 -7.57 7.72
C SER A 248 15.12 -8.29 6.65
N ARG A 249 15.88 -7.55 5.82
CA ARG A 249 16.69 -8.12 4.75
C ARG A 249 18.01 -8.77 5.23
N THR A 250 18.48 -8.44 6.40
CA THR A 250 19.77 -8.94 6.94
C THR A 250 19.59 -9.97 8.03
N ARG A 251 18.57 -9.82 8.87
CA ARG A 251 18.29 -10.66 10.04
C ARG A 251 17.00 -11.48 9.90
N GLY A 252 16.21 -11.25 8.86
CA GLY A 252 14.94 -11.97 8.59
C GLY A 252 13.76 -11.52 9.44
N GLU A 253 13.88 -10.40 10.19
CA GLU A 253 12.83 -9.89 11.05
C GLU A 253 12.67 -8.38 10.86
N PHE A 254 11.43 -7.93 10.70
CA PHE A 254 11.07 -6.51 10.68
C PHE A 254 10.66 -6.11 12.10
N PRO A 255 11.52 -5.38 12.85
CA PRO A 255 11.26 -5.01 14.22
C PRO A 255 10.27 -3.84 14.33
N PRO A 256 9.74 -3.55 15.55
CA PRO A 256 9.08 -2.29 15.85
C PRO A 256 9.91 -1.08 15.42
N LEU A 257 9.24 0.00 15.01
CA LEU A 257 9.92 1.23 14.62
C LEU A 257 10.58 1.87 15.85
N ALA A 258 11.89 1.99 15.82
CA ALA A 258 12.65 2.68 16.86
C ALA A 258 12.77 4.19 16.55
N PRO A 259 12.95 5.07 17.57
CA PRO A 259 13.20 6.50 17.36
C PRO A 259 14.38 6.75 16.43
N ALA A 260 14.28 7.78 15.59
CA ALA A 260 15.45 8.28 14.87
C ALA A 260 16.37 8.99 15.86
N ARG A 261 17.58 8.42 16.10
CA ARG A 261 18.60 9.03 16.97
C ARG A 261 19.79 9.46 16.12
N PRO A 262 19.86 10.73 15.70
CA PRO A 262 20.90 11.21 14.79
C PRO A 262 22.31 11.21 15.39
N ALA A 263 22.42 11.34 16.72
CA ALA A 263 23.69 11.57 17.44
C ALA A 263 24.36 10.28 17.95
N GLU A 264 23.69 9.12 17.92
CA GLU A 264 24.29 7.87 18.39
C GLU A 264 24.94 7.11 17.22
N PRO A 265 26.07 6.40 17.47
CA PRO A 265 26.56 5.43 16.50
C PRO A 265 25.42 4.49 16.17
N ASP A 266 25.06 4.39 14.90
CA ASP A 266 23.84 3.69 14.45
C ASP A 266 23.89 2.17 14.66
N GLY A 267 25.02 1.62 15.13
CA GLY A 267 25.20 0.18 15.36
C GLY A 267 25.03 -0.69 14.10
N LEU A 268 24.77 -0.07 12.95
CA LEU A 268 24.47 -0.75 11.69
C LEU A 268 25.76 -1.29 11.06
N THR A 269 25.67 -2.47 10.47
CA THR A 269 26.71 -3.00 9.59
C THR A 269 26.81 -2.17 8.30
N ALA A 270 27.91 -2.30 7.57
CA ALA A 270 28.06 -1.63 6.26
C ALA A 270 26.93 -2.02 5.29
N ARG A 271 26.48 -3.28 5.32
CA ARG A 271 25.37 -3.77 4.50
C ARG A 271 24.03 -3.12 4.89
N GLU A 272 23.75 -3.02 6.18
CA GLU A 272 22.53 -2.37 6.66
C GLU A 272 22.50 -0.89 6.31
N ARG A 273 23.63 -0.17 6.46
CA ARG A 273 23.74 1.23 6.00
C ARG A 273 23.47 1.38 4.52
N ALA A 274 23.99 0.49 3.68
CA ALA A 274 23.73 0.50 2.25
C ALA A 274 22.22 0.30 1.94
N LEU A 275 21.55 -0.63 2.64
CA LEU A 275 20.12 -0.87 2.49
C LEU A 275 19.26 0.31 2.97
N VAL A 276 19.64 0.94 4.08
CA VAL A 276 18.99 2.18 4.55
C VAL A 276 19.12 3.27 3.48
N GLN A 277 20.32 3.46 2.93
CA GLN A 277 20.55 4.48 1.90
C GLN A 277 19.78 4.17 0.62
N GLU A 278 19.70 2.90 0.21
CA GLU A 278 18.87 2.45 -0.93
C GLU A 278 17.40 2.81 -0.70
N THR A 279 16.86 2.52 0.48
CA THR A 279 15.48 2.84 0.85
C THR A 279 15.22 4.35 0.78
N LEU A 280 16.11 5.16 1.35
CA LEU A 280 15.98 6.62 1.32
C LEU A 280 16.08 7.20 -0.11
N THR A 281 16.96 6.65 -0.94
CA THR A 281 17.10 7.04 -2.36
C THR A 281 15.85 6.65 -3.17
N SER A 282 15.17 5.57 -2.78
CA SER A 282 13.92 5.09 -3.38
C SER A 282 12.67 5.65 -2.67
N SER A 283 12.78 6.82 -2.06
CA SER A 283 11.70 7.51 -1.38
C SER A 283 11.65 8.97 -1.82
N VAL A 284 10.47 9.57 -1.76
CA VAL A 284 10.26 11.00 -2.03
C VAL A 284 10.30 11.75 -0.70
N HIS A 285 11.26 12.65 -0.52
CA HIS A 285 11.32 13.38 0.75
C HIS A 285 12.02 14.74 0.64
N GLY A 286 11.67 15.63 1.55
CA GLY A 286 12.24 16.97 1.61
C GLY A 286 11.28 18.02 2.11
N THR A 287 11.55 19.27 1.74
CA THR A 287 10.62 20.38 1.92
C THR A 287 9.45 20.27 0.93
N ALA A 288 8.38 21.03 1.15
CA ALA A 288 7.22 21.01 0.26
C ALA A 288 7.59 21.28 -1.23
N PRO A 289 8.46 22.27 -1.57
CA PRO A 289 8.95 22.42 -2.95
C PRO A 289 9.74 21.20 -3.46
N ASP A 290 10.65 20.64 -2.65
CA ASP A 290 11.44 19.47 -3.04
C ASP A 290 10.55 18.26 -3.39
N VAL A 291 9.52 18.02 -2.56
CA VAL A 291 8.59 16.91 -2.74
C VAL A 291 7.69 17.14 -3.94
N ARG A 292 7.20 18.35 -4.15
CA ARG A 292 6.44 18.72 -5.36
C ARG A 292 7.22 18.35 -6.63
N ASP A 293 8.44 18.84 -6.75
CA ASP A 293 9.27 18.60 -7.92
C ASP A 293 9.56 17.12 -8.17
N GLN A 294 9.77 16.34 -7.07
CA GLN A 294 10.01 14.91 -7.18
C GLN A 294 8.76 14.16 -7.63
N LEU A 295 7.58 14.48 -7.07
CA LEU A 295 6.31 13.86 -7.42
C LEU A 295 5.87 14.21 -8.85
N GLU A 296 5.99 15.45 -9.27
CA GLU A 296 5.68 15.86 -10.64
C GLU A 296 6.53 15.09 -11.66
N ARG A 297 7.84 14.95 -11.40
CA ARG A 297 8.72 14.13 -12.25
C ARG A 297 8.34 12.66 -12.24
N LEU A 298 8.01 12.09 -11.08
CA LEU A 298 7.59 10.68 -10.95
C LEU A 298 6.31 10.42 -11.75
N LEU A 299 5.29 11.24 -11.55
CA LEU A 299 4.00 11.11 -12.20
C LEU A 299 4.09 11.37 -13.71
N ALA A 300 4.83 12.39 -14.15
CA ALA A 300 5.07 12.67 -15.57
C ALA A 300 5.79 11.50 -16.27
N ARG A 301 6.76 10.88 -15.61
CA ARG A 301 7.52 9.75 -16.15
C ARG A 301 6.69 8.47 -16.23
N THR A 302 5.88 8.18 -15.21
CA THR A 302 5.11 6.93 -15.12
C THR A 302 3.76 7.01 -15.79
N GLY A 303 3.23 8.22 -15.98
CA GLY A 303 1.85 8.45 -16.41
C GLY A 303 0.83 7.83 -15.46
N ALA A 304 1.16 7.70 -14.17
CA ALA A 304 0.25 7.09 -13.21
C ALA A 304 -0.99 7.96 -12.97
N ASP A 305 -2.12 7.30 -12.77
CA ASP A 305 -3.42 7.94 -12.57
C ASP A 305 -3.65 8.34 -11.11
N GLU A 306 -2.93 7.70 -10.15
CA GLU A 306 -3.08 7.94 -8.71
C GLU A 306 -1.74 7.75 -7.99
N LEU A 307 -1.52 8.51 -6.91
CA LEU A 307 -0.40 8.33 -5.98
C LEU A 307 -0.90 7.69 -4.67
N LEU A 308 -0.38 6.51 -4.33
CA LEU A 308 -0.59 5.83 -3.06
C LEU A 308 0.65 6.01 -2.17
N VAL A 309 0.54 6.83 -1.15
CA VAL A 309 1.64 7.09 -0.24
C VAL A 309 1.73 6.02 0.83
N THR A 310 2.94 5.53 1.05
CA THR A 310 3.26 4.60 2.13
C THR A 310 4.31 5.22 3.04
N GLY A 311 4.64 4.53 4.11
CA GLY A 311 5.69 4.87 5.04
C GLY A 311 5.17 4.93 6.48
N GLY A 312 5.97 4.34 7.37
CA GLY A 312 5.80 4.41 8.81
C GLY A 312 6.82 5.33 9.45
N ALA A 313 6.41 6.07 10.47
CA ALA A 313 7.29 6.87 11.29
C ALA A 313 7.15 6.47 12.77
N HIS A 314 8.19 6.68 13.55
CA HIS A 314 8.11 6.52 15.01
C HIS A 314 7.42 7.74 15.63
N ASP A 315 7.80 8.95 15.21
CA ASP A 315 7.20 10.22 15.64
C ASP A 315 5.88 10.45 14.90
N LEU A 316 4.77 10.28 15.62
CA LEU A 316 3.42 10.38 15.09
C LEU A 316 2.98 11.82 14.81
N ASP A 317 3.44 12.78 15.60
CA ASP A 317 3.11 14.19 15.40
C ASP A 317 3.80 14.71 14.14
N ALA A 318 5.06 14.33 13.96
CA ALA A 318 5.78 14.65 12.73
C ALA A 318 5.21 13.92 11.51
N GLN A 319 4.70 12.69 11.65
CA GLN A 319 3.98 11.99 10.59
C GLN A 319 2.68 12.71 10.21
N ALA A 320 1.89 13.13 11.20
CA ALA A 320 0.65 13.88 10.97
C ALA A 320 0.93 15.24 10.29
N ASP A 321 2.01 15.93 10.68
CA ASP A 321 2.45 17.17 10.01
C ASP A 321 2.87 16.90 8.56
N SER A 322 3.56 15.79 8.31
CA SER A 322 3.94 15.36 6.96
C SER A 322 2.71 15.06 6.10
N ASP A 323 1.74 14.27 6.59
CA ASP A 323 0.49 13.95 5.88
C ASP A 323 -0.27 15.24 5.52
N ARG A 324 -0.37 16.19 6.45
CA ARG A 324 -1.02 17.50 6.20
C ARG A 324 -0.29 18.32 5.14
N ARG A 325 1.05 18.42 5.23
CA ARG A 325 1.85 19.15 4.24
C ARG A 325 1.75 18.54 2.86
N LEU A 326 1.73 17.23 2.79
CA LEU A 326 1.59 16.51 1.54
C LEU A 326 0.21 16.76 0.92
N ALA A 327 -0.88 16.62 1.67
CA ALA A 327 -2.23 16.91 1.19
C ALA A 327 -2.35 18.34 0.61
N ALA A 328 -1.70 19.32 1.25
CA ALA A 328 -1.68 20.70 0.78
C ALA A 328 -0.98 20.89 -0.60
N LEU A 329 -0.17 19.95 -1.07
CA LEU A 329 0.41 20.00 -2.42
C LEU A 329 -0.59 19.61 -3.51
N PHE A 330 -1.63 18.85 -3.15
CA PHE A 330 -2.65 18.30 -4.05
C PHE A 330 -3.94 19.11 -4.06
N THR A 331 -4.10 20.05 -3.13
CA THR A 331 -5.24 20.98 -3.14
C THR A 331 -4.95 22.14 -4.09
N THR A 332 -5.93 22.49 -4.94
CA THR A 332 -5.89 23.78 -5.65
C THR A 332 -5.95 24.90 -4.62
N ARG A 333 -5.00 25.82 -4.62
CA ARG A 333 -5.19 27.07 -3.88
C ARG A 333 -6.44 27.76 -4.45
N PRO A 334 -7.40 28.14 -3.63
CA PRO A 334 -8.40 29.09 -4.09
C PRO A 334 -7.65 30.33 -4.58
N ALA A 335 -7.98 30.76 -5.80
CA ALA A 335 -7.42 31.95 -6.44
C ALA A 335 -7.69 33.21 -5.62
#